data_11b96cb51df318b57209393be6697668
#
_entry.id   11b96cb51df318b57209393be6697668
#
_cell.length_a   1.000
_cell.length_b   1.000
_cell.length_c   1.000
_cell.angle_alpha   90.00
_cell.angle_beta   90.00
_cell.angle_gamma   90.00
#
_symmetry.space_group_name_H-M   'P 1'
#
loop_
_entity.id
_entity.type
_entity.pdbx_description
1 polymer ?
#
loop_
_entity_poly.entity_id
_entity_poly.type
_entity_poly.pdbx_seq_one_letter_code
_entity_poly.pdbx_strand_id
1 'polypeptide(L)'
;MNILSILLFSFALLTDTHISSSNPRPMEDLQRSIAEINQNPAIEFVVVTGDLSENGDRASIQAIKDALAQLHVPFYAASGNHETTWSESGVMDFSRVFGDSRFAFTHDGMYFIGFNSGPVIRMADGHVAPQDIAWLKHNLDSVSAAGDAPIFVFTHYPLRNGDVDNWYEVTDVLREHNVQCVMGGHYHRNLLFDCDAIADVLNRSNLRDKDGVNGYSIISITDSIRFNEKRIGEEAQHWLSLPFGKKEYGPSNEELRPNFDVNKEYSHVQRVWHKALRGGIYSTPVTDGKSLFIGDDVGVMYSLNLKSGKTKWSFDTGMRIVGSPAVSEGVVVFGSANYNIYGLDAKTGKELWHITTNQAVMGAATIHKGIAYIGGGDGRMFAIDIKTGEVKWSFDELKNYVLTRPLVYQDKLYFGCWDTHMYALNLADGSLVWKWNNGNGNPKLSPASVWPVAANGKIFITAPDRYFTCLDAETGEQVWRTKEYKVRETVGLSEDGNTVYSKCMWDTIVAMDATTHEPITRWATHAGFGYEHNPAMPLEKDGTLWVSTKNGLLLGMDAKTGTVLWRHKIGNSILNTPLPLSGKECIFTSSEGTITYIRVK
;
A
#
# COMPACT_ATOMS: atom_id res chain seq x y z
N MET A 1 -26.98 27.14 38.86
CA MET A 1 -27.03 27.83 37.58
C MET A 1 -26.82 26.76 36.50
N ASN A 2 -27.89 26.32 35.82
CA ASN A 2 -27.76 25.46 34.66
C ASN A 2 -27.17 26.33 33.53
N ILE A 3 -25.87 26.18 33.27
CA ILE A 3 -25.28 26.71 32.04
C ILE A 3 -25.84 25.79 30.95
N LEU A 4 -26.86 26.27 30.24
CA LEU A 4 -27.22 25.65 28.96
C LEU A 4 -25.96 25.72 28.09
N SER A 5 -25.32 24.59 27.86
CA SER A 5 -24.25 24.52 26.81
C SER A 5 -24.92 24.86 25.47
N ILE A 6 -24.45 25.92 24.85
CA ILE A 6 -24.96 26.36 23.53
C ILE A 6 -24.49 25.29 22.53
N LEU A 7 -25.43 24.58 21.90
CA LEU A 7 -25.12 23.72 20.77
C LEU A 7 -24.68 24.65 19.62
N LEU A 8 -23.47 24.49 19.13
CA LEU A 8 -23.01 25.19 17.93
C LEU A 8 -23.60 24.48 16.71
N PHE A 9 -23.27 23.21 16.52
CA PHE A 9 -23.84 22.36 15.48
C PHE A 9 -23.54 20.87 15.76
N SER A 10 -24.11 19.98 14.95
CA SER A 10 -23.78 18.55 14.96
C SER A 10 -23.51 18.06 13.54
N PHE A 11 -22.67 17.04 13.43
CA PHE A 11 -22.46 16.33 12.18
C PHE A 11 -22.51 14.82 12.41
N ALA A 12 -22.79 14.05 11.33
CA ALA A 12 -22.72 12.60 11.38
C ALA A 12 -21.37 12.10 10.86
N LEU A 13 -20.86 11.04 11.47
CA LEU A 13 -19.70 10.32 10.99
C LEU A 13 -20.10 8.89 10.65
N LEU A 14 -19.87 8.52 9.40
CA LEU A 14 -20.00 7.18 8.84
C LEU A 14 -18.61 6.61 8.59
N THR A 15 -18.42 5.33 8.83
CA THR A 15 -17.17 4.62 8.53
C THR A 15 -17.42 3.14 8.31
N ASP A 16 -16.50 2.47 7.60
CA ASP A 16 -16.52 1.01 7.44
C ASP A 16 -17.87 0.49 6.92
N THR A 17 -18.31 1.00 5.78
CA THR A 17 -19.57 0.57 5.14
C THR A 17 -19.43 -0.72 4.34
N HIS A 18 -18.24 -1.10 3.88
CA HIS A 18 -17.87 -2.35 3.21
C HIS A 18 -18.85 -2.81 2.12
N ILE A 19 -19.28 -1.90 1.29
CA ILE A 19 -20.24 -2.19 0.23
C ILE A 19 -19.58 -3.01 -0.88
N SER A 20 -20.30 -4.04 -1.35
CA SER A 20 -19.87 -4.87 -2.48
C SER A 20 -21.07 -5.34 -3.31
N SER A 21 -20.81 -5.67 -4.57
CA SER A 21 -21.82 -6.20 -5.48
C SER A 21 -22.30 -7.62 -5.07
N SER A 22 -21.50 -8.35 -4.29
CA SER A 22 -21.82 -9.73 -3.86
C SER A 22 -22.68 -9.82 -2.60
N ASN A 23 -22.79 -8.72 -1.84
CA ASN A 23 -23.56 -8.68 -0.59
C ASN A 23 -24.40 -7.40 -0.51
N PRO A 24 -25.74 -7.46 -0.59
CA PRO A 24 -26.58 -6.26 -0.54
C PRO A 24 -26.73 -5.65 0.85
N ARG A 25 -26.47 -6.39 1.93
CA ARG A 25 -26.73 -5.94 3.30
C ARG A 25 -26.03 -4.64 3.70
N PRO A 26 -24.73 -4.44 3.41
CA PRO A 26 -24.06 -3.18 3.71
C PRO A 26 -24.71 -1.96 3.04
N MET A 27 -25.20 -2.10 1.81
CA MET A 27 -25.91 -1.02 1.12
C MET A 27 -27.26 -0.72 1.80
N GLU A 28 -28.01 -1.74 2.24
CA GLU A 28 -29.24 -1.56 3.02
C GLU A 28 -28.95 -0.80 4.34
N ASP A 29 -27.83 -1.11 5.00
CA ASP A 29 -27.41 -0.45 6.23
C ASP A 29 -27.10 1.02 5.99
N LEU A 30 -26.34 1.34 4.93
CA LEU A 30 -26.06 2.72 4.55
C LEU A 30 -27.33 3.50 4.23
N GLN A 31 -28.26 2.91 3.47
CA GLN A 31 -29.54 3.56 3.12
C GLN A 31 -30.39 3.86 4.35
N ARG A 32 -30.43 2.97 5.35
CA ARG A 32 -31.12 3.21 6.63
C ARG A 32 -30.48 4.38 7.40
N SER A 33 -29.16 4.42 7.45
CA SER A 33 -28.43 5.53 8.10
C SER A 33 -28.70 6.84 7.41
N ILE A 34 -28.67 6.89 6.07
CA ILE A 34 -29.00 8.10 5.27
C ILE A 34 -30.45 8.57 5.56
N ALA A 35 -31.41 7.63 5.58
CA ALA A 35 -32.80 7.95 5.83
C ALA A 35 -33.01 8.57 7.23
N GLU A 36 -32.29 8.08 8.24
CA GLU A 36 -32.40 8.60 9.61
C GLU A 36 -31.62 9.92 9.79
N ILE A 37 -30.45 10.07 9.16
CA ILE A 37 -29.70 11.32 9.12
C ILE A 37 -30.56 12.43 8.50
N ASN A 38 -31.25 12.17 7.39
CA ASN A 38 -32.13 13.14 6.72
C ASN A 38 -33.32 13.58 7.56
N GLN A 39 -33.71 12.83 8.60
CA GLN A 39 -34.77 13.18 9.55
C GLN A 39 -34.26 13.99 10.73
N ASN A 40 -32.94 14.11 10.91
CA ASN A 40 -32.36 14.83 12.03
C ASN A 40 -31.88 16.23 11.61
N PRO A 41 -32.66 17.31 11.86
CA PRO A 41 -32.31 18.65 11.42
C PRO A 41 -31.10 19.27 12.16
N ALA A 42 -30.59 18.61 13.22
CA ALA A 42 -29.41 19.06 13.92
C ALA A 42 -28.10 18.64 13.20
N ILE A 43 -28.17 17.73 12.24
CA ILE A 43 -27.01 17.31 11.46
C ILE A 43 -26.85 18.25 10.26
N GLU A 44 -25.71 18.93 10.17
CA GLU A 44 -25.45 19.93 9.15
C GLU A 44 -24.58 19.43 7.99
N PHE A 45 -23.79 18.38 8.24
CA PHE A 45 -23.01 17.67 7.21
C PHE A 45 -22.68 16.23 7.65
N VAL A 46 -22.13 15.43 6.73
CA VAL A 46 -21.68 14.06 6.98
C VAL A 46 -20.21 13.93 6.62
N VAL A 47 -19.42 13.26 7.46
CA VAL A 47 -18.06 12.83 7.12
C VAL A 47 -18.03 11.31 7.01
N VAL A 48 -17.33 10.79 6.00
CA VAL A 48 -17.15 9.35 5.77
C VAL A 48 -15.66 9.04 5.81
N THR A 49 -15.23 8.20 6.78
CA THR A 49 -13.81 8.01 7.11
C THR A 49 -13.24 6.66 6.65
N GLY A 50 -13.51 6.26 5.41
CA GLY A 50 -12.86 5.11 4.79
C GLY A 50 -13.56 3.77 4.93
N ASP A 51 -13.01 2.76 4.27
CA ASP A 51 -13.55 1.41 4.09
C ASP A 51 -15.00 1.43 3.63
N LEU A 52 -15.24 2.26 2.59
CA LEU A 52 -16.57 2.44 2.02
C LEU A 52 -16.99 1.20 1.24
N SER A 53 -16.07 0.63 0.45
CA SER A 53 -16.27 -0.58 -0.35
C SER A 53 -15.47 -1.76 0.21
N GLU A 54 -15.88 -2.99 -0.10
CA GLU A 54 -15.17 -4.19 0.34
C GLU A 54 -13.86 -4.43 -0.43
N ASN A 55 -13.77 -4.01 -1.70
CA ASN A 55 -12.62 -4.30 -2.56
C ASN A 55 -12.09 -3.10 -3.34
N GLY A 56 -12.57 -1.87 -3.07
CA GLY A 56 -12.12 -0.68 -3.77
C GLY A 56 -12.46 -0.64 -5.26
N ASP A 57 -13.39 -1.46 -5.71
CA ASP A 57 -13.81 -1.51 -7.12
C ASP A 57 -14.69 -0.31 -7.49
N ARG A 58 -14.53 0.18 -8.70
CA ARG A 58 -15.19 1.38 -9.19
C ARG A 58 -16.71 1.32 -9.12
N ALA A 59 -17.31 0.16 -9.38
CA ALA A 59 -18.77 0.02 -9.39
C ALA A 59 -19.35 0.16 -7.98
N SER A 60 -18.72 -0.47 -6.98
CA SER A 60 -19.09 -0.32 -5.58
C SER A 60 -18.89 1.13 -5.09
N ILE A 61 -17.76 1.76 -5.43
CA ILE A 61 -17.47 3.17 -5.06
C ILE A 61 -18.50 4.11 -5.70
N GLN A 62 -18.88 3.90 -6.95
CA GLN A 62 -19.91 4.70 -7.60
C GLN A 62 -21.30 4.52 -6.94
N ALA A 63 -21.69 3.29 -6.64
CA ALA A 63 -22.96 3.01 -5.95
C ALA A 63 -23.03 3.67 -4.56
N ILE A 64 -21.90 3.73 -3.83
CA ILE A 64 -21.81 4.44 -2.55
C ILE A 64 -22.01 5.94 -2.76
N LYS A 65 -21.35 6.55 -3.73
CA LYS A 65 -21.55 7.99 -4.03
C LYS A 65 -22.99 8.29 -4.37
N ASP A 66 -23.62 7.44 -5.19
CA ASP A 66 -25.03 7.61 -5.58
C ASP A 66 -25.98 7.48 -4.37
N ALA A 67 -25.66 6.61 -3.41
CA ALA A 67 -26.39 6.51 -2.15
C ALA A 67 -26.18 7.75 -1.28
N LEU A 68 -24.93 8.19 -1.07
CA LEU A 68 -24.62 9.40 -0.29
C LEU A 68 -25.21 10.68 -0.91
N ALA A 69 -25.39 10.73 -2.23
CA ALA A 69 -26.05 11.84 -2.90
C ALA A 69 -27.53 12.00 -2.51
N GLN A 70 -28.15 11.04 -1.81
CA GLN A 70 -29.50 11.14 -1.26
C GLN A 70 -29.53 11.86 0.11
N LEU A 71 -28.38 12.22 0.69
CA LEU A 71 -28.32 13.08 1.87
C LEU A 71 -28.85 14.47 1.55
N HIS A 72 -29.60 15.05 2.49
CA HIS A 72 -30.10 16.44 2.38
C HIS A 72 -29.05 17.48 2.78
N VAL A 73 -27.92 17.04 3.31
CA VAL A 73 -26.78 17.85 3.76
C VAL A 73 -25.51 17.49 2.99
N PRO A 74 -24.50 18.35 2.93
CA PRO A 74 -23.22 18.03 2.30
C PRO A 74 -22.55 16.83 2.94
N PHE A 75 -21.77 16.07 2.14
CA PHE A 75 -20.91 15.01 2.65
C PHE A 75 -19.48 15.14 2.11
N TYR A 76 -18.53 14.64 2.91
CA TYR A 76 -17.09 14.63 2.63
C TYR A 76 -16.53 13.23 2.92
N ALA A 77 -15.69 12.70 2.05
CA ALA A 77 -15.20 11.33 2.19
C ALA A 77 -13.69 11.25 2.03
N ALA A 78 -13.05 10.47 2.89
CA ALA A 78 -11.68 10.01 2.75
C ALA A 78 -11.67 8.49 2.48
N SER A 79 -10.62 7.99 1.84
CA SER A 79 -10.45 6.55 1.58
C SER A 79 -9.89 5.81 2.80
N GLY A 80 -10.22 4.51 2.91
CA GLY A 80 -9.62 3.57 3.85
C GLY A 80 -8.69 2.57 3.17
N ASN A 81 -8.28 1.54 3.88
CA ASN A 81 -7.39 0.52 3.32
C ASN A 81 -8.09 -0.38 2.29
N HIS A 82 -9.41 -0.53 2.34
CA HIS A 82 -10.14 -1.29 1.34
C HIS A 82 -10.16 -0.58 -0.02
N GLU A 83 -10.17 0.75 -0.07
CA GLU A 83 -10.04 1.52 -1.31
C GLU A 83 -8.61 1.60 -1.85
N THR A 84 -7.59 1.31 -1.03
CA THR A 84 -6.18 1.40 -1.42
C THR A 84 -5.56 0.03 -1.66
N THR A 85 -5.51 -0.82 -0.65
CA THR A 85 -4.83 -2.13 -0.67
C THR A 85 -5.45 -3.12 -1.65
N TRP A 86 -6.77 -3.14 -1.78
CA TRP A 86 -7.51 -4.11 -2.58
C TRP A 86 -7.95 -3.60 -3.94
N SER A 87 -7.82 -2.29 -4.18
CA SER A 87 -8.21 -1.64 -5.43
C SER A 87 -7.26 -2.01 -6.56
N GLU A 88 -7.81 -2.39 -7.72
CA GLU A 88 -7.06 -2.53 -8.96
C GLU A 88 -6.44 -1.23 -9.47
N SER A 89 -6.87 -0.09 -8.95
CA SER A 89 -6.38 1.24 -9.33
C SER A 89 -5.53 1.94 -8.26
N GLY A 90 -5.35 1.31 -7.08
CA GLY A 90 -4.62 1.91 -5.95
C GLY A 90 -5.21 3.26 -5.54
N VAL A 91 -6.46 3.30 -5.13
CA VAL A 91 -7.24 4.48 -4.73
C VAL A 91 -7.65 5.45 -5.86
N MET A 92 -7.14 5.27 -7.09
CA MET A 92 -7.44 6.22 -8.17
C MET A 92 -8.92 6.22 -8.58
N ASP A 93 -9.61 5.08 -8.48
CA ASP A 93 -11.05 5.04 -8.78
C ASP A 93 -11.86 5.77 -7.71
N PHE A 94 -11.43 5.72 -6.44
CA PHE A 94 -12.00 6.56 -5.40
C PHE A 94 -11.86 8.05 -5.76
N SER A 95 -10.64 8.49 -6.10
CA SER A 95 -10.38 9.89 -6.48
C SER A 95 -11.15 10.31 -7.73
N ARG A 96 -11.31 9.44 -8.73
CA ARG A 96 -12.13 9.72 -9.92
C ARG A 96 -13.60 9.90 -9.60
N VAL A 97 -14.14 9.11 -8.67
CA VAL A 97 -15.55 9.16 -8.29
C VAL A 97 -15.82 10.31 -7.33
N PHE A 98 -15.02 10.48 -6.28
CA PHE A 98 -15.24 11.51 -5.25
C PHE A 98 -14.55 12.86 -5.55
N GLY A 99 -13.61 12.91 -6.50
CA GLY A 99 -12.82 14.09 -6.88
C GLY A 99 -11.41 14.10 -6.31
N ASP A 100 -11.21 13.65 -5.09
CA ASP A 100 -9.92 13.46 -4.41
C ASP A 100 -10.09 12.34 -3.37
N SER A 101 -8.99 11.78 -2.87
CA SER A 101 -8.96 10.92 -1.68
C SER A 101 -8.83 11.71 -0.37
N ARG A 102 -8.82 13.04 -0.47
CA ARG A 102 -8.69 14.03 0.61
C ARG A 102 -9.83 15.04 0.52
N PHE A 103 -10.09 15.70 1.64
CA PHE A 103 -11.00 16.85 1.67
C PHE A 103 -10.55 17.89 2.69
N ALA A 104 -10.92 19.14 2.47
CA ALA A 104 -10.78 20.22 3.44
C ALA A 104 -11.89 21.25 3.24
N PHE A 105 -12.49 21.72 4.33
CA PHE A 105 -13.52 22.75 4.29
C PHE A 105 -13.61 23.50 5.62
N THR A 106 -14.26 24.63 5.62
CA THR A 106 -14.56 25.43 6.81
C THR A 106 -16.06 25.39 7.11
N HIS A 107 -16.41 25.23 8.38
CA HIS A 107 -17.78 25.31 8.86
C HIS A 107 -17.80 25.98 10.23
N ASP A 108 -18.65 26.99 10.44
CA ASP A 108 -18.79 27.77 11.68
C ASP A 108 -17.46 28.24 12.30
N GLY A 109 -16.54 28.73 11.44
CA GLY A 109 -15.22 29.21 11.88
C GLY A 109 -14.23 28.11 12.31
N MET A 110 -14.56 26.84 12.11
CA MET A 110 -13.71 25.67 12.38
C MET A 110 -13.28 25.04 11.05
N TYR A 111 -12.13 24.36 11.07
CA TYR A 111 -11.54 23.72 9.90
C TYR A 111 -11.61 22.19 10.00
N PHE A 112 -12.05 21.57 8.94
CA PHE A 112 -12.25 20.12 8.82
C PHE A 112 -11.36 19.60 7.70
N ILE A 113 -10.49 18.64 7.98
CA ILE A 113 -9.53 18.11 7.02
C ILE A 113 -9.42 16.60 7.13
N GLY A 114 -9.56 15.90 6.01
CA GLY A 114 -9.43 14.45 5.94
C GLY A 114 -8.44 14.03 4.86
N PHE A 115 -7.67 12.97 5.13
CA PHE A 115 -6.67 12.46 4.21
C PHE A 115 -6.54 10.93 4.29
N ASN A 116 -5.90 10.36 3.25
CA ASN A 116 -5.67 8.93 3.16
C ASN A 116 -4.58 8.48 4.14
N SER A 117 -4.88 7.49 4.95
CA SER A 117 -3.92 6.78 5.82
C SER A 117 -3.80 5.29 5.48
N GLY A 118 -4.48 4.84 4.42
CA GLY A 118 -4.40 3.47 3.93
C GLY A 118 -3.19 3.26 3.02
N PRO A 119 -2.57 2.06 3.04
CA PRO A 119 -1.44 1.74 2.16
C PRO A 119 -1.90 1.59 0.71
N VAL A 120 -1.10 2.08 -0.23
CA VAL A 120 -1.40 1.99 -1.68
C VAL A 120 -1.19 0.59 -2.24
N ILE A 121 -0.29 -0.17 -1.64
CA ILE A 121 -0.04 -1.56 -1.99
C ILE A 121 -0.42 -2.47 -0.82
N ARG A 122 -0.39 -3.76 -1.06
CA ARG A 122 -0.81 -4.76 -0.10
C ARG A 122 0.08 -4.79 1.13
N MET A 123 -0.40 -4.14 2.17
CA MET A 123 0.21 -4.04 3.50
C MET A 123 -0.89 -4.15 4.55
N ALA A 124 -0.54 -4.52 5.77
CA ALA A 124 -1.48 -4.51 6.88
C ALA A 124 -1.46 -3.19 7.67
N ASP A 125 -0.30 -2.52 7.75
CA ASP A 125 -0.16 -1.28 8.49
C ASP A 125 -0.54 -0.08 7.62
N GLY A 126 -1.09 0.96 8.22
CA GLY A 126 -1.34 2.25 7.59
C GLY A 126 -0.04 2.98 7.25
N HIS A 127 -0.14 3.90 6.31
CA HIS A 127 0.95 4.78 5.89
C HIS A 127 0.39 6.09 5.33
N VAL A 128 0.92 7.23 5.76
CA VAL A 128 0.59 8.53 5.18
C VAL A 128 1.68 8.93 4.22
N ALA A 129 1.35 9.00 2.94
CA ALA A 129 2.33 9.27 1.90
C ALA A 129 2.94 10.69 2.01
N PRO A 130 4.20 10.90 1.59
CA PRO A 130 4.88 12.21 1.71
C PRO A 130 4.10 13.37 1.09
N GLN A 131 3.43 13.14 -0.03
CA GLN A 131 2.59 14.16 -0.68
C GLN A 131 1.35 14.51 0.15
N ASP A 132 0.82 13.58 0.93
CA ASP A 132 -0.35 13.81 1.80
C ASP A 132 0.08 14.56 3.08
N ILE A 133 1.25 14.24 3.64
CA ILE A 133 1.85 15.01 4.75
C ILE A 133 2.15 16.45 4.31
N ALA A 134 2.73 16.63 3.12
CA ALA A 134 3.01 17.97 2.59
C ALA A 134 1.72 18.78 2.34
N TRP A 135 0.68 18.13 1.81
CA TRP A 135 -0.63 18.74 1.62
C TRP A 135 -1.29 19.10 2.96
N LEU A 136 -1.26 18.20 3.94
CA LEU A 136 -1.75 18.43 5.30
C LEU A 136 -1.07 19.66 5.91
N LYS A 137 0.27 19.67 5.94
CA LYS A 137 1.04 20.80 6.50
C LYS A 137 0.70 22.12 5.82
N HIS A 138 0.64 22.16 4.49
CA HIS A 138 0.29 23.38 3.75
C HIS A 138 -1.08 23.96 4.15
N ASN A 139 -2.09 23.08 4.30
CA ASN A 139 -3.43 23.50 4.69
C ASN A 139 -3.46 24.01 6.14
N LEU A 140 -2.82 23.29 7.06
CA LEU A 140 -2.79 23.65 8.48
C LEU A 140 -2.02 24.96 8.72
N ASP A 141 -0.87 25.16 8.06
CA ASP A 141 -0.11 26.41 8.09
C ASP A 141 -0.99 27.61 7.63
N SER A 142 -1.81 27.40 6.59
CA SER A 142 -2.73 28.42 6.07
C SER A 142 -3.83 28.77 7.07
N VAL A 143 -4.37 27.79 7.80
CA VAL A 143 -5.37 28.00 8.85
C VAL A 143 -4.79 28.79 10.02
N SER A 144 -3.60 28.42 10.49
CA SER A 144 -2.92 29.11 11.59
C SER A 144 -2.58 30.56 11.21
N ALA A 145 -2.14 30.81 9.98
CA ALA A 145 -1.86 32.16 9.49
C ALA A 145 -3.13 33.03 9.40
N ALA A 146 -4.32 32.41 9.21
CA ALA A 146 -5.60 33.12 9.11
C ALA A 146 -6.28 33.40 10.47
N GLY A 147 -5.80 32.86 11.59
CA GLY A 147 -6.36 33.15 12.92
C GLY A 147 -6.45 31.95 13.87
N ASP A 148 -5.75 30.84 13.58
CA ASP A 148 -5.63 29.68 14.45
C ASP A 148 -6.99 29.02 14.83
N ALA A 149 -7.86 28.84 13.82
CA ALA A 149 -9.17 28.21 14.01
C ALA A 149 -9.04 26.79 14.58
N PRO A 150 -10.03 26.29 15.34
CA PRO A 150 -10.09 24.91 15.77
C PRO A 150 -10.11 23.95 14.56
N ILE A 151 -9.29 22.90 14.60
CA ILE A 151 -9.10 21.94 13.52
C ILE A 151 -9.58 20.56 13.91
N PHE A 152 -10.42 19.94 13.07
CA PHE A 152 -10.83 18.55 13.18
C PHE A 152 -10.22 17.73 12.06
N VAL A 153 -9.53 16.65 12.43
CA VAL A 153 -8.78 15.81 11.49
C VAL A 153 -9.47 14.47 11.32
N PHE A 154 -9.50 13.97 10.09
CA PHE A 154 -10.15 12.70 9.75
C PHE A 154 -9.18 11.79 8.99
N THR A 155 -9.07 10.56 9.49
CA THR A 155 -8.30 9.48 8.87
C THR A 155 -9.12 8.20 8.93
N HIS A 156 -8.64 7.11 8.32
CA HIS A 156 -9.24 5.80 8.55
C HIS A 156 -8.56 5.06 9.70
N TYR A 157 -7.22 4.91 9.64
CA TYR A 157 -6.42 4.33 10.70
C TYR A 157 -6.19 5.31 11.85
N PRO A 158 -6.09 4.83 13.11
CA PRO A 158 -5.60 5.67 14.19
C PRO A 158 -4.11 6.00 13.99
N LEU A 159 -3.74 7.25 14.27
CA LEU A 159 -2.37 7.76 14.08
C LEU A 159 -1.45 7.35 15.23
N ARG A 160 -1.21 6.06 15.38
CA ARG A 160 -0.37 5.53 16.47
C ARG A 160 0.59 4.44 16.00
N ASN A 161 1.59 4.16 16.85
CA ASN A 161 2.51 3.05 16.66
C ASN A 161 1.76 1.71 16.59
N GLY A 162 2.06 0.93 15.55
CA GLY A 162 1.43 -0.36 15.28
C GLY A 162 0.24 -0.32 14.31
N ASP A 163 -0.32 0.87 14.06
CA ASP A 163 -1.39 1.07 13.07
C ASP A 163 -0.91 1.86 11.84
N VAL A 164 -0.13 2.94 12.05
CA VAL A 164 0.48 3.73 10.96
C VAL A 164 1.99 3.77 11.17
N ASP A 165 2.76 3.36 10.19
CA ASP A 165 4.22 3.20 10.31
C ASP A 165 4.96 4.53 10.51
N ASN A 166 4.48 5.61 9.90
CA ASN A 166 5.02 6.97 10.02
C ASN A 166 4.11 7.93 10.83
N TRP A 167 3.36 7.39 11.80
CA TRP A 167 2.44 8.14 12.65
C TRP A 167 3.07 9.41 13.25
N TYR A 168 4.34 9.32 13.69
CA TYR A 168 5.08 10.41 14.34
C TYR A 168 5.33 11.60 13.41
N GLU A 169 5.53 11.39 12.11
CA GLU A 169 5.68 12.48 11.13
C GLU A 169 4.37 13.26 10.97
N VAL A 170 3.25 12.57 11.06
CA VAL A 170 1.92 13.18 10.97
C VAL A 170 1.58 13.92 12.27
N THR A 171 1.78 13.28 13.43
CA THR A 171 1.50 13.92 14.72
C THR A 171 2.40 15.12 14.98
N ASP A 172 3.66 15.12 14.53
CA ASP A 172 4.55 16.29 14.57
C ASP A 172 3.92 17.49 13.85
N VAL A 173 3.37 17.28 12.65
CA VAL A 173 2.65 18.35 11.91
C VAL A 173 1.41 18.78 12.67
N LEU A 174 0.59 17.85 13.17
CA LEU A 174 -0.66 18.18 13.86
C LEU A 174 -0.42 18.99 15.16
N ARG A 175 0.62 18.66 15.91
CA ARG A 175 0.96 19.30 17.19
C ARG A 175 1.42 20.75 17.07
N GLU A 176 1.78 21.20 15.87
CA GLU A 176 2.10 22.62 15.59
C GLU A 176 0.84 23.49 15.47
N HIS A 177 -0.37 22.88 15.47
CA HIS A 177 -1.64 23.55 15.17
C HIS A 177 -2.72 23.28 16.20
N ASN A 178 -3.85 24.02 16.16
CA ASN A 178 -4.97 23.91 17.11
C ASN A 178 -5.89 22.72 16.77
N VAL A 179 -5.33 21.49 16.69
CA VAL A 179 -6.07 20.25 16.40
C VAL A 179 -6.87 19.82 17.62
N GLN A 180 -8.18 19.72 17.47
CA GLN A 180 -9.09 19.34 18.54
C GLN A 180 -9.05 17.84 18.84
N CYS A 181 -9.13 17.03 17.81
CA CYS A 181 -8.98 15.57 17.83
C CYS A 181 -8.79 15.04 16.41
N VAL A 182 -8.35 13.79 16.30
CA VAL A 182 -8.42 12.96 15.12
C VAL A 182 -9.65 12.05 15.23
N MET A 183 -10.32 11.75 14.12
CA MET A 183 -11.48 10.85 14.08
C MET A 183 -11.32 9.86 12.93
N GLY A 184 -11.62 8.58 13.22
CA GLY A 184 -11.45 7.49 12.25
C GLY A 184 -12.39 6.30 12.46
N GLY A 185 -12.08 5.19 11.78
CA GLY A 185 -12.79 3.93 11.81
C GLY A 185 -11.87 2.73 12.06
N HIS A 186 -11.83 1.79 11.10
CA HIS A 186 -10.93 0.64 11.02
C HIS A 186 -11.19 -0.49 12.04
N TYR A 187 -11.41 -0.18 13.31
CA TYR A 187 -11.68 -1.20 14.34
C TYR A 187 -13.16 -1.54 14.53
N HIS A 188 -14.07 -0.91 13.78
CA HIS A 188 -15.51 -1.13 13.79
C HIS A 188 -16.17 -0.91 15.16
N ARG A 189 -15.55 -0.14 16.05
CA ARG A 189 -16.06 0.12 17.41
C ARG A 189 -15.55 1.46 17.97
N ASN A 190 -16.29 1.99 18.92
CA ASN A 190 -15.92 3.21 19.61
C ASN A 190 -14.70 2.99 20.51
N LEU A 191 -13.63 3.74 20.28
CA LEU A 191 -12.39 3.70 21.06
C LEU A 191 -11.79 5.11 21.16
N LEU A 192 -11.07 5.37 22.23
CA LEU A 192 -10.25 6.55 22.41
C LEU A 192 -8.79 6.12 22.56
N PHE A 193 -7.92 6.68 21.76
CA PHE A 193 -6.46 6.55 21.88
C PHE A 193 -5.83 7.90 22.20
N ASP A 194 -4.70 7.85 22.86
CA ASP A 194 -3.75 8.96 22.94
C ASP A 194 -2.69 8.73 21.87
N CYS A 195 -2.68 9.59 20.86
CA CYS A 195 -1.74 9.55 19.75
C CYS A 195 -0.82 10.76 19.84
N ASP A 196 0.27 10.62 20.58
CA ASP A 196 1.26 11.68 20.79
C ASP A 196 0.67 12.94 21.45
N ALA A 197 -0.12 12.73 22.50
CA ALA A 197 -0.92 13.72 23.23
C ALA A 197 -2.07 14.36 22.42
N ILE A 198 -2.44 13.78 21.28
CA ILE A 198 -3.65 14.13 20.53
C ILE A 198 -4.70 13.04 20.76
N ALA A 199 -5.93 13.44 21.11
CA ALA A 199 -7.05 12.50 21.20
C ALA A 199 -7.39 11.96 19.80
N ASP A 200 -7.36 10.64 19.63
CA ASP A 200 -7.74 9.95 18.39
C ASP A 200 -8.93 9.04 18.68
N VAL A 201 -10.07 9.36 18.08
CA VAL A 201 -11.36 8.77 18.37
C VAL A 201 -11.81 7.90 17.21
N LEU A 202 -11.79 6.59 17.42
CA LEU A 202 -12.37 5.66 16.48
C LEU A 202 -13.87 5.51 16.73
N ASN A 203 -14.60 5.32 15.66
CA ASN A 203 -16.04 5.26 15.67
C ASN A 203 -16.51 3.87 15.22
N ARG A 204 -17.71 3.49 15.66
CA ARG A 204 -18.35 2.25 15.23
C ARG A 204 -18.52 2.22 13.71
N SER A 205 -18.48 1.02 13.11
CA SER A 205 -18.81 0.84 11.70
C SER A 205 -20.29 1.09 11.43
N ASN A 206 -20.62 1.40 10.18
CA ASN A 206 -22.00 1.50 9.73
C ASN A 206 -22.71 0.13 9.65
N LEU A 207 -21.97 -0.97 9.66
CA LEU A 207 -22.49 -2.33 9.56
C LEU A 207 -23.36 -2.74 10.75
N ARG A 208 -24.25 -3.70 10.53
CA ARG A 208 -25.03 -4.36 11.60
C ARG A 208 -24.12 -5.07 12.57
N ASP A 209 -24.39 -4.86 13.85
CA ASP A 209 -23.84 -5.67 14.93
C ASP A 209 -24.43 -7.10 14.96
N LYS A 210 -24.02 -7.90 15.93
CA LYS A 210 -24.51 -9.27 16.11
C LYS A 210 -26.01 -9.36 16.35
N ASP A 211 -26.63 -8.29 16.88
CA ASP A 211 -28.07 -8.16 17.10
C ASP A 211 -28.84 -7.67 15.86
N GLY A 212 -28.16 -7.43 14.73
CA GLY A 212 -28.75 -7.03 13.47
C GLY A 212 -29.03 -5.53 13.33
N VAL A 213 -28.54 -4.69 14.25
CA VAL A 213 -28.74 -3.23 14.22
C VAL A 213 -27.48 -2.54 13.74
N ASN A 214 -27.60 -1.75 12.68
CA ASN A 214 -26.54 -0.88 12.17
C ASN A 214 -26.60 0.52 12.80
N GLY A 215 -25.64 1.41 12.50
CA GLY A 215 -25.65 2.75 13.05
C GLY A 215 -24.48 3.61 12.58
N TYR A 216 -24.34 4.76 13.21
CA TYR A 216 -23.33 5.77 12.92
C TYR A 216 -23.02 6.59 14.19
N SER A 217 -22.08 7.52 14.10
CA SER A 217 -21.78 8.44 15.21
C SER A 217 -22.38 9.82 14.94
N ILE A 218 -22.90 10.48 16.00
CA ILE A 218 -23.28 11.90 15.99
C ILE A 218 -22.28 12.64 16.86
N ILE A 219 -21.57 13.58 16.27
CA ILE A 219 -20.62 14.45 16.95
C ILE A 219 -21.27 15.81 17.11
N SER A 220 -21.40 16.28 18.36
CA SER A 220 -22.00 17.57 18.69
C SER A 220 -20.94 18.48 19.28
N ILE A 221 -20.79 19.66 18.69
CA ILE A 221 -19.88 20.70 19.16
C ILE A 221 -20.69 21.67 20.04
N THR A 222 -20.19 21.83 21.28
CA THR A 222 -20.77 22.74 22.29
C THR A 222 -19.60 23.47 22.96
N ASP A 223 -19.62 23.63 24.28
CA ASP A 223 -18.43 23.92 25.10
C ASP A 223 -17.46 22.72 25.19
N SER A 224 -17.86 21.60 24.65
CA SER A 224 -17.13 20.36 24.54
C SER A 224 -17.44 19.65 23.22
N ILE A 225 -16.62 18.68 22.83
CA ILE A 225 -16.86 17.81 21.69
C ILE A 225 -17.50 16.53 22.23
N ARG A 226 -18.75 16.28 21.86
CA ARG A 226 -19.54 15.15 22.39
C ARG A 226 -19.73 14.10 21.34
N PHE A 227 -19.33 12.87 21.63
CA PHE A 227 -19.48 11.70 20.76
C PHE A 227 -20.65 10.86 21.23
N ASN A 228 -21.60 10.64 20.35
CA ASN A 228 -22.79 9.84 20.62
C ASN A 228 -22.86 8.72 19.59
N GLU A 229 -23.03 7.48 20.05
CA GLU A 229 -23.35 6.35 19.20
C GLU A 229 -24.84 6.38 18.86
N LYS A 230 -25.17 6.31 17.58
CA LYS A 230 -26.53 6.24 17.09
C LYS A 230 -26.77 4.89 16.42
N ARG A 231 -27.57 4.05 17.08
CA ARG A 231 -28.08 2.81 16.53
C ARG A 231 -29.42 3.09 15.84
N ILE A 232 -29.65 2.50 14.69
CA ILE A 232 -30.87 2.77 13.90
C ILE A 232 -32.11 2.34 14.69
N GLY A 233 -33.09 3.28 14.83
CA GLY A 233 -34.31 3.08 15.61
C GLY A 233 -34.17 3.26 17.12
N GLU A 234 -32.97 3.57 17.64
CA GLU A 234 -32.71 3.80 19.04
C GLU A 234 -32.34 5.26 19.32
N GLU A 235 -32.45 5.72 20.58
CA GLU A 235 -31.94 7.03 20.98
C GLU A 235 -30.41 7.05 20.97
N ALA A 236 -29.82 8.20 20.61
CA ALA A 236 -28.38 8.37 20.58
C ALA A 236 -27.77 8.25 21.99
N GLN A 237 -26.76 7.40 22.13
CA GLN A 237 -26.08 7.08 23.40
C GLN A 237 -24.78 7.87 23.52
N HIS A 238 -24.69 8.76 24.50
CA HIS A 238 -23.44 9.46 24.80
C HIS A 238 -22.40 8.52 25.36
N TRP A 239 -21.15 8.55 24.83
CA TRP A 239 -20.07 7.69 25.33
C TRP A 239 -18.75 8.42 25.62
N LEU A 240 -18.50 9.61 25.00
CA LEU A 240 -17.25 10.37 25.18
C LEU A 240 -17.51 11.87 25.07
N SER A 241 -16.84 12.66 25.92
CA SER A 241 -16.68 14.10 25.77
C SER A 241 -15.21 14.47 25.80
N LEU A 242 -14.79 15.32 24.87
CA LEU A 242 -13.46 15.95 24.85
C LEU A 242 -13.58 17.46 25.08
N PRO A 243 -12.58 18.10 25.71
CA PRO A 243 -12.57 19.56 25.85
C PRO A 243 -12.42 20.23 24.47
N PHE A 244 -13.18 21.29 24.25
CA PHE A 244 -13.12 22.12 23.05
C PHE A 244 -12.45 23.47 23.38
N GLY A 245 -11.57 23.94 22.52
CA GLY A 245 -10.88 25.23 22.66
C GLY A 245 -9.43 25.19 22.24
N LYS A 246 -8.64 26.18 22.66
CA LYS A 246 -7.22 26.24 22.33
C LYS A 246 -6.49 25.06 22.94
N LYS A 247 -5.69 24.36 22.12
CA LYS A 247 -4.95 23.16 22.55
C LYS A 247 -3.52 23.51 22.96
N GLU A 248 -3.13 22.88 24.07
CA GLU A 248 -1.75 22.75 24.52
C GLU A 248 -1.48 21.25 24.70
N TYR A 249 -0.55 20.73 23.92
CA TYR A 249 -0.27 19.28 23.96
C TYR A 249 0.75 18.96 25.04
N GLY A 250 0.57 17.82 25.70
CA GLY A 250 1.55 17.21 26.58
C GLY A 250 2.86 16.85 25.85
N PRO A 251 3.83 16.22 26.54
CA PRO A 251 5.04 15.72 25.89
C PRO A 251 4.71 14.68 24.82
N SER A 252 5.55 14.61 23.77
CA SER A 252 5.46 13.58 22.73
C SER A 252 5.89 12.21 23.27
N ASN A 253 5.44 11.12 22.61
CA ASN A 253 5.76 9.73 22.97
C ASN A 253 7.13 9.33 22.39
N GLU A 254 8.21 9.97 22.84
CA GLU A 254 9.57 9.78 22.31
C GLU A 254 10.06 8.32 22.37
N GLU A 255 9.63 7.56 23.37
CA GLU A 255 10.00 6.14 23.54
C GLU A 255 9.39 5.21 22.48
N LEU A 256 8.32 5.64 21.81
CA LEU A 256 7.68 4.89 20.71
C LEU A 256 8.23 5.27 19.33
N ARG A 257 9.04 6.34 19.26
CA ARG A 257 9.63 6.79 17.99
C ARG A 257 10.70 5.83 17.49
N PRO A 258 10.99 5.83 16.16
CA PRO A 258 11.98 4.92 15.59
C PRO A 258 13.36 5.10 16.21
N ASN A 259 13.98 4.00 16.61
CA ASN A 259 15.34 3.96 17.13
C ASN A 259 16.32 3.49 16.04
N PHE A 260 17.40 4.25 15.84
CA PHE A 260 18.45 4.00 14.85
C PHE A 260 19.78 3.51 15.48
N ASP A 261 19.80 3.14 16.75
CA ASP A 261 21.03 2.76 17.47
C ASP A 261 21.73 1.53 16.86
N VAL A 262 21.00 0.63 16.21
CA VAL A 262 21.54 -0.49 15.44
C VAL A 262 22.60 -0.06 14.41
N ASN A 263 22.49 1.16 13.88
CA ASN A 263 23.47 1.71 12.92
C ASN A 263 24.85 1.97 13.55
N LYS A 264 24.91 2.18 14.87
CA LYS A 264 26.16 2.35 15.60
C LYS A 264 26.91 1.03 15.77
N GLU A 265 26.17 -0.08 15.97
CA GLU A 265 26.72 -1.44 16.04
C GLU A 265 27.39 -1.84 14.72
N TYR A 266 26.75 -1.50 13.59
CA TYR A 266 27.20 -1.85 12.25
C TYR A 266 27.72 -0.64 11.47
N SER A 267 28.62 0.12 12.07
CA SER A 267 29.17 1.38 11.50
C SER A 267 29.92 1.20 10.17
N HIS A 268 30.29 -0.02 9.80
CA HIS A 268 30.86 -0.37 8.51
C HIS A 268 29.83 -0.38 7.37
N VAL A 269 28.52 -0.36 7.67
CA VAL A 269 27.44 -0.16 6.69
C VAL A 269 27.22 1.33 6.50
N GLN A 270 27.50 1.85 5.33
CA GLN A 270 27.52 3.28 5.06
C GLN A 270 26.56 3.68 3.94
N ARG A 271 25.90 4.79 4.13
CA ARG A 271 25.09 5.44 3.12
C ARG A 271 25.99 6.20 2.15
N VAL A 272 26.01 5.79 0.87
CA VAL A 272 26.77 6.44 -0.20
C VAL A 272 26.09 7.75 -0.62
N TRP A 273 24.79 7.65 -0.90
CA TRP A 273 23.92 8.81 -1.11
C TRP A 273 22.48 8.46 -0.72
N HIS A 274 21.70 9.50 -0.54
CA HIS A 274 20.28 9.43 -0.22
C HIS A 274 19.53 10.51 -0.98
N LYS A 275 18.32 10.23 -1.42
CA LYS A 275 17.46 11.15 -2.13
C LYS A 275 16.01 10.93 -1.74
N ALA A 276 15.31 12.01 -1.40
CA ALA A 276 13.86 12.01 -1.27
C ALA A 276 13.23 12.49 -2.60
N LEU A 277 12.16 11.86 -3.00
CA LEU A 277 11.27 12.25 -4.08
C LEU A 277 10.04 12.98 -3.52
N ARG A 278 9.15 13.43 -4.39
CA ARG A 278 7.93 14.14 -3.99
C ARG A 278 6.84 13.22 -3.47
N GLY A 279 6.76 12.01 -4.02
CA GLY A 279 5.76 11.01 -3.69
C GLY A 279 6.38 9.76 -3.09
N GLY A 280 5.57 8.94 -2.43
CA GLY A 280 5.95 7.62 -1.96
C GLY A 280 6.48 6.74 -3.09
N ILE A 281 7.31 5.75 -2.78
CA ILE A 281 7.81 4.80 -3.76
C ILE A 281 7.37 3.39 -3.36
N TYR A 282 6.63 2.73 -4.25
CA TYR A 282 6.11 1.38 -4.04
C TYR A 282 6.71 0.37 -5.01
N SER A 283 7.72 0.78 -5.78
CA SER A 283 8.37 -0.02 -6.80
C SER A 283 9.86 -0.25 -6.49
N THR A 284 10.39 -1.34 -7.03
CA THR A 284 11.82 -1.60 -7.04
C THR A 284 12.46 -0.87 -8.22
N PRO A 285 13.55 -0.14 -8.02
CA PRO A 285 14.25 0.51 -9.11
C PRO A 285 14.96 -0.50 -10.00
N VAL A 286 15.24 -0.10 -11.24
CA VAL A 286 16.07 -0.88 -12.18
C VAL A 286 17.24 -0.05 -12.69
N THR A 287 18.30 -0.71 -13.17
CA THR A 287 19.51 -0.03 -13.65
C THR A 287 20.01 -0.59 -14.96
N ASP A 288 20.57 0.29 -15.81
CA ASP A 288 21.36 -0.04 -16.98
C ASP A 288 22.89 -0.06 -16.69
N GLY A 289 23.27 -0.02 -15.38
CA GLY A 289 24.66 0.09 -14.92
C GLY A 289 25.21 1.53 -14.85
N LYS A 290 24.48 2.53 -15.38
CA LYS A 290 24.86 3.96 -15.37
C LYS A 290 23.77 4.84 -14.81
N SER A 291 22.53 4.47 -15.04
CA SER A 291 21.31 5.15 -14.61
C SER A 291 20.47 4.23 -13.73
N LEU A 292 19.76 4.82 -12.81
CA LEU A 292 18.72 4.19 -12.02
C LEU A 292 17.38 4.73 -12.49
N PHE A 293 16.38 3.86 -12.72
CA PHE A 293 15.05 4.24 -13.15
C PHE A 293 14.04 3.86 -12.08
N ILE A 294 13.14 4.78 -11.71
CA ILE A 294 12.16 4.60 -10.64
C ILE A 294 10.96 5.52 -10.83
N GLY A 295 9.76 5.01 -10.60
CA GLY A 295 8.52 5.78 -10.55
C GLY A 295 8.09 6.10 -9.12
N ASP A 296 7.38 7.20 -8.93
CA ASP A 296 6.79 7.58 -7.66
C ASP A 296 5.25 7.62 -7.68
N ASP A 297 4.67 7.80 -6.50
CA ASP A 297 3.24 7.79 -6.26
C ASP A 297 2.50 9.07 -6.73
N VAL A 298 3.22 10.10 -7.11
CA VAL A 298 2.64 11.29 -7.77
C VAL A 298 2.70 11.22 -9.30
N GLY A 299 3.26 10.12 -9.85
CA GLY A 299 3.21 9.83 -11.28
C GLY A 299 4.44 10.21 -12.07
N VAL A 300 5.55 10.45 -11.42
CA VAL A 300 6.79 10.84 -12.10
C VAL A 300 7.75 9.66 -12.22
N MET A 301 8.16 9.34 -13.45
CA MET A 301 9.28 8.43 -13.73
C MET A 301 10.58 9.22 -13.76
N TYR A 302 11.56 8.79 -12.98
CA TYR A 302 12.88 9.44 -12.88
C TYR A 302 13.97 8.56 -13.47
N SER A 303 14.96 9.21 -14.11
CA SER A 303 16.29 8.66 -14.31
C SER A 303 17.28 9.38 -13.43
N LEU A 304 18.00 8.64 -12.61
CA LEU A 304 19.04 9.17 -11.73
C LEU A 304 20.40 8.63 -12.15
N ASN A 305 21.45 9.42 -11.91
CA ASN A 305 22.81 8.90 -12.04
C ASN A 305 23.08 7.88 -10.93
N LEU A 306 23.42 6.64 -11.29
CA LEU A 306 23.58 5.54 -10.34
C LEU A 306 24.61 5.84 -9.22
N LYS A 307 25.72 6.51 -9.55
CA LYS A 307 26.81 6.79 -8.60
C LYS A 307 26.53 7.97 -7.66
N SER A 308 25.74 8.96 -8.09
CA SER A 308 25.56 10.21 -7.36
C SER A 308 24.13 10.53 -6.92
N GLY A 309 23.13 9.75 -7.37
CA GLY A 309 21.71 10.02 -7.11
C GLY A 309 21.16 11.28 -7.80
N LYS A 310 21.96 12.00 -8.61
CA LYS A 310 21.52 13.21 -9.32
C LYS A 310 20.53 12.87 -10.43
N THR A 311 19.41 13.59 -10.49
CA THR A 311 18.42 13.44 -11.55
C THR A 311 19.02 13.80 -12.91
N LYS A 312 18.85 12.91 -13.89
CA LYS A 312 19.22 13.12 -15.29
C LYS A 312 18.03 13.67 -16.07
N TRP A 313 16.87 13.05 -15.89
CA TRP A 313 15.59 13.48 -16.46
C TRP A 313 14.43 12.98 -15.61
N SER A 314 13.26 13.54 -15.84
CA SER A 314 11.97 13.08 -15.30
C SER A 314 10.89 13.15 -16.35
N PHE A 315 9.91 12.25 -16.28
CA PHE A 315 8.74 12.17 -17.15
C PHE A 315 7.48 12.04 -16.29
N ASP A 316 6.56 12.97 -16.42
CA ASP A 316 5.34 13.04 -15.63
C ASP A 316 4.17 12.40 -16.38
N THR A 317 3.53 11.38 -15.80
CA THR A 317 2.34 10.73 -16.34
C THR A 317 1.05 11.32 -15.78
N GLY A 318 1.14 12.19 -14.78
CA GLY A 318 0.00 12.79 -14.09
C GLY A 318 -0.74 11.88 -13.11
N MET A 319 -0.41 10.57 -13.06
CA MET A 319 -1.02 9.60 -12.14
C MET A 319 0.01 8.55 -11.72
N ARG A 320 -0.16 8.02 -10.50
CA ARG A 320 0.82 7.15 -9.80
C ARG A 320 1.44 6.05 -10.65
N ILE A 321 2.72 5.79 -10.37
CA ILE A 321 3.50 4.70 -10.93
C ILE A 321 3.86 3.76 -9.78
N VAL A 322 3.16 2.64 -9.66
CA VAL A 322 3.33 1.66 -8.57
C VAL A 322 4.17 0.47 -9.03
N GLY A 323 4.00 0.04 -10.28
CA GLY A 323 4.74 -1.10 -10.84
C GLY A 323 6.22 -0.81 -11.02
N SER A 324 7.07 -1.81 -10.75
CA SER A 324 8.50 -1.70 -11.02
C SER A 324 8.76 -1.60 -12.52
N PRO A 325 9.56 -0.63 -12.98
CA PRO A 325 9.94 -0.53 -14.41
C PRO A 325 10.86 -1.67 -14.83
N ALA A 326 11.04 -1.82 -16.12
CA ALA A 326 12.10 -2.65 -16.72
C ALA A 326 12.91 -1.83 -17.72
N VAL A 327 14.20 -2.13 -17.86
CA VAL A 327 15.09 -1.46 -18.81
C VAL A 327 15.91 -2.47 -19.60
N SER A 328 15.92 -2.34 -20.91
CA SER A 328 16.78 -3.11 -21.82
C SER A 328 16.97 -2.35 -23.13
N GLU A 329 18.10 -2.55 -23.78
CA GLU A 329 18.44 -1.99 -25.11
C GLU A 329 18.14 -0.49 -25.26
N GLY A 330 18.31 0.29 -24.17
CA GLY A 330 18.08 1.73 -24.18
C GLY A 330 16.61 2.16 -24.06
N VAL A 331 15.68 1.25 -23.74
CA VAL A 331 14.27 1.54 -23.53
C VAL A 331 13.86 1.20 -22.09
N VAL A 332 13.14 2.12 -21.44
CA VAL A 332 12.49 1.91 -20.13
C VAL A 332 11.00 1.66 -20.37
N VAL A 333 10.49 0.54 -19.85
CA VAL A 333 9.06 0.18 -19.95
C VAL A 333 8.44 0.15 -18.56
N PHE A 334 7.25 0.77 -18.40
CA PHE A 334 6.50 0.79 -17.16
C PHE A 334 5.01 1.08 -17.38
N GLY A 335 4.18 0.74 -16.40
CA GLY A 335 2.76 1.07 -16.37
C GLY A 335 2.46 2.26 -15.46
N SER A 336 1.34 2.93 -15.71
CA SER A 336 0.82 4.03 -14.88
C SER A 336 -0.68 3.87 -14.61
N ALA A 337 -1.15 4.44 -13.50
CA ALA A 337 -2.56 4.48 -13.16
C ALA A 337 -3.40 5.37 -14.10
N ASN A 338 -2.77 6.09 -15.03
CA ASN A 338 -3.44 6.83 -16.10
C ASN A 338 -3.89 5.95 -17.28
N TYR A 339 -3.85 4.63 -17.11
CA TYR A 339 -4.26 3.61 -18.10
C TYR A 339 -3.26 3.40 -19.25
N ASN A 340 -2.03 3.87 -19.13
CA ASN A 340 -1.04 3.68 -20.18
C ASN A 340 0.12 2.79 -19.73
N ILE A 341 0.64 2.03 -20.70
CA ILE A 341 1.96 1.40 -20.69
C ILE A 341 2.86 2.28 -21.53
N TYR A 342 4.00 2.68 -20.99
CA TYR A 342 4.95 3.59 -21.64
C TYR A 342 6.25 2.88 -22.01
N GLY A 343 6.82 3.26 -23.17
CA GLY A 343 8.20 3.02 -23.53
C GLY A 343 8.94 4.35 -23.71
N LEU A 344 9.96 4.59 -22.88
CA LEU A 344 10.77 5.81 -22.95
C LEU A 344 12.20 5.50 -23.37
N ASP A 345 12.83 6.43 -24.10
CA ASP A 345 14.28 6.43 -24.32
C ASP A 345 15.02 6.58 -22.99
N ALA A 346 15.80 5.59 -22.61
CA ALA A 346 16.46 5.51 -21.30
C ALA A 346 17.48 6.64 -21.07
N LYS A 347 18.04 7.21 -22.14
CA LYS A 347 19.06 8.28 -22.05
C LYS A 347 18.43 9.65 -21.88
N THR A 348 17.31 9.92 -22.57
CA THR A 348 16.71 11.26 -22.67
C THR A 348 15.39 11.42 -21.94
N GLY A 349 14.69 10.31 -21.60
CA GLY A 349 13.33 10.33 -21.04
C GLY A 349 12.25 10.66 -22.06
N LYS A 350 12.60 10.78 -23.37
CA LYS A 350 11.62 11.05 -24.41
C LYS A 350 10.72 9.83 -24.59
N GLU A 351 9.41 10.05 -24.67
CA GLU A 351 8.46 9.03 -25.02
C GLU A 351 8.72 8.51 -26.45
N LEU A 352 8.84 7.20 -26.57
CA LEU A 352 8.94 6.48 -27.84
C LEU A 352 7.56 6.02 -28.29
N TRP A 353 6.79 5.48 -27.36
CA TRP A 353 5.45 4.97 -27.57
C TRP A 353 4.69 4.86 -26.24
N HIS A 354 3.36 4.80 -26.33
CA HIS A 354 2.50 4.32 -25.27
C HIS A 354 1.36 3.45 -25.81
N ILE A 355 0.80 2.62 -24.95
CA ILE A 355 -0.36 1.78 -25.24
C ILE A 355 -1.41 2.10 -24.17
N THR A 356 -2.61 2.50 -24.61
CA THR A 356 -3.72 2.76 -23.71
C THR A 356 -4.50 1.48 -23.44
N THR A 357 -4.72 1.20 -22.17
CA THR A 357 -5.50 0.07 -21.64
C THR A 357 -6.86 0.55 -21.13
N ASN A 358 -7.71 -0.36 -20.66
CA ASN A 358 -9.04 -0.03 -20.16
C ASN A 358 -9.07 0.28 -18.66
N GLN A 359 -7.97 -0.02 -17.94
CA GLN A 359 -7.82 0.18 -16.48
C GLN A 359 -6.38 0.55 -16.13
N ALA A 360 -6.14 0.92 -14.87
CA ALA A 360 -4.81 1.24 -14.36
C ALA A 360 -3.81 0.09 -14.59
N VAL A 361 -2.58 0.44 -14.97
CA VAL A 361 -1.49 -0.53 -15.14
C VAL A 361 -0.54 -0.42 -13.97
N MET A 362 -0.75 -1.27 -12.96
CA MET A 362 0.01 -1.27 -11.71
C MET A 362 0.99 -2.44 -11.61
N GLY A 363 0.99 -3.34 -12.61
CA GLY A 363 1.90 -4.48 -12.69
C GLY A 363 3.34 -4.07 -12.98
N ALA A 364 4.29 -4.85 -12.44
CA ALA A 364 5.70 -4.69 -12.77
C ALA A 364 5.99 -5.24 -14.17
N ALA A 365 6.93 -4.60 -14.88
CA ALA A 365 7.37 -5.05 -16.21
C ALA A 365 8.54 -6.03 -16.11
N THR A 366 8.61 -6.97 -17.06
CA THR A 366 9.80 -7.81 -17.34
C THR A 366 10.15 -7.71 -18.80
N ILE A 367 11.43 -7.57 -19.14
CA ILE A 367 11.90 -7.57 -20.53
C ILE A 367 12.76 -8.81 -20.79
N HIS A 368 12.46 -9.54 -21.87
CA HIS A 368 13.25 -10.65 -22.34
C HIS A 368 13.39 -10.60 -23.87
N LYS A 369 14.62 -10.60 -24.37
CA LYS A 369 14.94 -10.59 -25.82
C LYS A 369 14.16 -9.51 -26.60
N GLY A 370 14.14 -8.28 -26.08
CA GLY A 370 13.47 -7.15 -26.74
C GLY A 370 11.93 -7.13 -26.63
N ILE A 371 11.33 -8.06 -25.89
CA ILE A 371 9.90 -8.10 -25.63
C ILE A 371 9.65 -7.77 -24.15
N ALA A 372 8.78 -6.81 -23.88
CA ALA A 372 8.29 -6.49 -22.54
C ALA A 372 7.01 -7.27 -22.26
N TYR A 373 6.93 -7.85 -21.04
CA TYR A 373 5.76 -8.53 -20.51
C TYR A 373 5.25 -7.74 -19.32
N ILE A 374 3.98 -7.33 -19.36
CA ILE A 374 3.37 -6.51 -18.32
C ILE A 374 1.88 -6.80 -18.23
N GLY A 375 1.36 -6.95 -17.00
CA GLY A 375 -0.07 -7.15 -16.75
C GLY A 375 -0.78 -5.83 -16.46
N GLY A 376 -2.01 -5.71 -16.94
CA GLY A 376 -2.90 -4.57 -16.71
C GLY A 376 -3.96 -4.83 -15.64
N GLY A 377 -4.62 -3.77 -15.20
CA GLY A 377 -5.80 -3.80 -14.33
C GLY A 377 -7.05 -4.31 -15.05
N ASP A 378 -7.01 -4.33 -16.37
CA ASP A 378 -8.12 -4.73 -17.25
C ASP A 378 -8.18 -6.25 -17.54
N GLY A 379 -7.48 -7.06 -16.77
CA GLY A 379 -7.50 -8.52 -16.93
C GLY A 379 -6.70 -9.01 -18.12
N ARG A 380 -5.69 -8.25 -18.57
CA ARG A 380 -4.83 -8.63 -19.70
C ARG A 380 -3.37 -8.75 -19.31
N MET A 381 -2.68 -9.70 -19.95
CA MET A 381 -1.23 -9.78 -20.00
C MET A 381 -0.76 -9.44 -21.41
N PHE A 382 0.19 -8.52 -21.52
CA PHE A 382 0.71 -8.04 -22.82
C PHE A 382 2.14 -8.51 -23.06
N ALA A 383 2.45 -8.82 -24.32
CA ALA A 383 3.81 -8.92 -24.85
C ALA A 383 4.02 -7.82 -25.91
N ILE A 384 5.00 -6.96 -25.66
CA ILE A 384 5.18 -5.71 -26.41
C ILE A 384 6.61 -5.62 -26.91
N ASP A 385 6.82 -5.36 -28.19
CA ASP A 385 8.13 -5.00 -28.73
C ASP A 385 8.59 -3.67 -28.12
N ILE A 386 9.71 -3.66 -27.41
CA ILE A 386 10.15 -2.49 -26.66
C ILE A 386 10.55 -1.30 -27.55
N LYS A 387 10.95 -1.53 -28.81
CA LYS A 387 11.40 -0.47 -29.73
C LYS A 387 10.25 0.21 -30.44
N THR A 388 9.22 -0.57 -30.79
CA THR A 388 8.12 -0.09 -31.63
C THR A 388 6.83 0.17 -30.87
N GLY A 389 6.63 -0.45 -29.68
CA GLY A 389 5.37 -0.47 -28.97
C GLY A 389 4.32 -1.42 -29.58
N GLU A 390 4.71 -2.23 -30.58
CA GLU A 390 3.81 -3.19 -31.20
C GLU A 390 3.45 -4.30 -30.19
N VAL A 391 2.15 -4.53 -29.97
CA VAL A 391 1.66 -5.66 -29.18
C VAL A 391 1.80 -6.92 -30.03
N LYS A 392 2.70 -7.82 -29.64
CA LYS A 392 2.93 -9.09 -30.33
C LYS A 392 1.80 -10.09 -30.05
N TRP A 393 1.34 -10.10 -28.81
CA TRP A 393 0.15 -10.83 -28.36
C TRP A 393 -0.39 -10.23 -27.05
N SER A 394 -1.66 -10.48 -26.78
CA SER A 394 -2.27 -10.29 -25.47
C SER A 394 -3.03 -11.55 -25.04
N PHE A 395 -3.04 -11.83 -23.73
CA PHE A 395 -3.85 -12.85 -23.12
C PHE A 395 -4.95 -12.17 -22.30
N ASP A 396 -6.21 -12.37 -22.68
CA ASP A 396 -7.37 -11.55 -22.26
C ASP A 396 -8.34 -12.33 -21.34
N GLU A 397 -7.93 -13.50 -20.83
CA GLU A 397 -8.82 -14.40 -20.07
C GLU A 397 -8.69 -14.24 -18.54
N LEU A 398 -7.91 -13.30 -18.05
CA LEU A 398 -7.75 -13.05 -16.62
C LEU A 398 -9.05 -12.44 -16.06
N LYS A 399 -9.41 -12.85 -14.83
CA LYS A 399 -10.64 -12.37 -14.17
C LYS A 399 -10.39 -11.23 -13.19
N ASN A 400 -9.12 -10.82 -13.02
CA ASN A 400 -8.71 -9.74 -12.14
C ASN A 400 -7.37 -9.17 -12.62
N TYR A 401 -6.85 -8.16 -11.92
CA TYR A 401 -5.61 -7.49 -12.30
C TYR A 401 -4.35 -8.27 -11.92
N VAL A 402 -3.25 -7.94 -12.62
CA VAL A 402 -1.91 -8.47 -12.36
C VAL A 402 -1.04 -7.37 -11.76
N LEU A 403 -0.48 -7.62 -10.58
CA LEU A 403 0.43 -6.72 -9.86
C LEU A 403 1.88 -7.22 -9.86
N THR A 404 2.05 -8.54 -9.89
CA THR A 404 3.35 -9.21 -9.80
C THR A 404 4.29 -8.84 -10.94
N ARG A 405 5.58 -9.10 -10.75
CA ARG A 405 6.57 -9.10 -11.81
C ARG A 405 6.52 -10.45 -12.52
N PRO A 406 6.17 -10.52 -13.82
CA PRO A 406 6.18 -11.76 -14.58
C PRO A 406 7.57 -12.37 -14.68
N LEU A 407 7.66 -13.68 -14.56
CA LEU A 407 8.89 -14.46 -14.69
C LEU A 407 8.97 -15.11 -16.06
N VAL A 408 10.05 -14.89 -16.79
CA VAL A 408 10.39 -15.68 -17.98
C VAL A 408 11.34 -16.82 -17.55
N TYR A 409 10.92 -18.06 -17.79
CA TYR A 409 11.75 -19.22 -17.57
C TYR A 409 11.55 -20.23 -18.70
N GLN A 410 12.66 -20.63 -19.34
CA GLN A 410 12.63 -21.41 -20.58
C GLN A 410 11.81 -20.70 -21.69
N ASP A 411 10.78 -21.32 -22.20
CA ASP A 411 9.88 -20.83 -23.25
C ASP A 411 8.52 -20.35 -22.74
N LYS A 412 8.40 -20.12 -21.43
CA LYS A 412 7.13 -19.78 -20.77
C LYS A 412 7.24 -18.50 -19.92
N LEU A 413 6.08 -17.86 -19.78
CA LEU A 413 5.85 -16.71 -18.90
C LEU A 413 4.98 -17.15 -17.71
N TYR A 414 5.47 -16.88 -16.49
CA TYR A 414 4.78 -17.25 -15.25
C TYR A 414 4.42 -16.01 -14.44
N PHE A 415 3.19 -15.95 -13.96
CA PHE A 415 2.72 -14.84 -13.13
C PHE A 415 1.50 -15.22 -12.30
N GLY A 416 1.34 -14.58 -11.14
CA GLY A 416 0.13 -14.68 -10.34
C GLY A 416 -0.88 -13.57 -10.67
N CYS A 417 -2.17 -13.87 -10.51
CA CYS A 417 -3.27 -12.92 -10.72
C CYS A 417 -4.18 -12.88 -9.49
N TRP A 418 -4.83 -11.74 -9.26
CA TRP A 418 -5.81 -11.57 -8.17
C TRP A 418 -7.11 -12.35 -8.36
N ASP A 419 -7.22 -13.11 -9.44
CA ASP A 419 -8.30 -14.07 -9.68
C ASP A 419 -8.07 -15.45 -9.05
N THR A 420 -7.18 -15.54 -8.09
CA THR A 420 -6.78 -16.73 -7.31
C THR A 420 -5.78 -17.67 -7.99
N HIS A 421 -5.36 -17.39 -9.23
CA HIS A 421 -4.56 -18.34 -10.01
C HIS A 421 -3.12 -17.88 -10.23
N MET A 422 -2.24 -18.88 -10.35
CA MET A 422 -0.94 -18.78 -10.99
C MET A 422 -1.08 -19.26 -12.44
N TYR A 423 -0.49 -18.56 -13.39
CA TYR A 423 -0.57 -18.83 -14.83
C TYR A 423 0.80 -19.16 -15.42
N ALA A 424 0.80 -20.04 -16.42
CA ALA A 424 1.90 -20.22 -17.35
C ALA A 424 1.39 -20.04 -18.80
N LEU A 425 2.02 -19.14 -19.55
CA LEU A 425 1.72 -18.89 -20.96
C LEU A 425 2.93 -19.22 -21.82
N ASN A 426 2.73 -19.62 -23.08
CA ASN A 426 3.79 -19.70 -24.07
C ASN A 426 4.33 -18.30 -24.39
N LEU A 427 5.65 -18.11 -24.39
CA LEU A 427 6.27 -16.84 -24.76
C LEU A 427 6.03 -16.45 -26.22
N ALA A 428 5.88 -17.43 -27.11
CA ALA A 428 5.79 -17.19 -28.55
C ALA A 428 4.48 -16.52 -28.96
N ASP A 429 3.36 -16.93 -28.37
CA ASP A 429 2.02 -16.55 -28.82
C ASP A 429 1.04 -16.20 -27.71
N GLY A 430 1.45 -16.30 -26.42
CA GLY A 430 0.63 -16.00 -25.27
C GLY A 430 -0.45 -17.08 -24.98
N SER A 431 -0.43 -18.23 -25.64
CA SER A 431 -1.39 -19.29 -25.37
C SER A 431 -1.22 -19.88 -23.97
N LEU A 432 -2.35 -20.24 -23.34
CA LEU A 432 -2.35 -20.82 -22.00
C LEU A 432 -1.73 -22.22 -22.02
N VAL A 433 -0.71 -22.45 -21.20
CA VAL A 433 -0.13 -23.78 -20.97
C VAL A 433 -0.85 -24.46 -19.81
N TRP A 434 -0.85 -23.79 -18.66
CA TRP A 434 -1.57 -24.25 -17.47
C TRP A 434 -1.94 -23.08 -16.56
N LYS A 435 -2.88 -23.33 -15.68
CA LYS A 435 -3.16 -22.49 -14.52
C LYS A 435 -3.33 -23.33 -13.26
N TRP A 436 -2.84 -22.82 -12.15
CA TRP A 436 -2.91 -23.47 -10.84
C TRP A 436 -3.63 -22.57 -9.84
N ASN A 437 -4.43 -23.20 -8.96
CA ASN A 437 -5.11 -22.53 -7.85
C ASN A 437 -4.83 -23.28 -6.55
N ASN A 438 -4.74 -22.55 -5.44
CA ASN A 438 -4.48 -23.12 -4.11
C ASN A 438 -5.69 -23.84 -3.46
N GLY A 439 -6.79 -24.00 -4.17
CA GLY A 439 -8.04 -24.59 -3.67
C GLY A 439 -8.95 -23.60 -2.95
N ASN A 440 -8.60 -22.31 -2.91
CA ASN A 440 -9.37 -21.25 -2.26
C ASN A 440 -9.92 -20.26 -3.29
N GLY A 441 -11.22 -19.94 -3.19
CA GLY A 441 -11.89 -18.97 -4.04
C GLY A 441 -11.80 -17.51 -3.58
N ASN A 442 -11.11 -17.22 -2.45
CA ASN A 442 -10.96 -15.87 -1.95
C ASN A 442 -9.80 -15.15 -2.67
N PRO A 443 -10.07 -14.08 -3.46
CA PRO A 443 -9.03 -13.33 -4.16
C PRO A 443 -7.95 -12.77 -3.23
N LYS A 444 -8.28 -12.44 -1.97
CA LYS A 444 -7.33 -11.95 -0.97
C LYS A 444 -6.23 -12.98 -0.61
N LEU A 445 -6.36 -14.24 -1.04
CA LEU A 445 -5.38 -15.31 -0.84
C LEU A 445 -4.64 -15.70 -2.13
N SER A 446 -4.73 -14.89 -3.18
CA SER A 446 -4.08 -15.12 -4.47
C SER A 446 -2.55 -15.03 -4.41
N PRO A 447 -1.81 -15.78 -5.24
CA PRO A 447 -0.34 -15.64 -5.38
C PRO A 447 0.03 -14.42 -6.26
N ALA A 448 -0.65 -13.29 -6.06
CA ALA A 448 -0.66 -12.16 -6.99
C ALA A 448 0.36 -11.06 -6.69
N SER A 449 0.96 -11.03 -5.50
CA SER A 449 1.98 -10.03 -5.11
C SER A 449 3.40 -10.58 -5.14
N VAL A 450 3.57 -11.90 -5.05
CA VAL A 450 4.89 -12.53 -5.07
C VAL A 450 5.52 -12.45 -6.46
N TRP A 451 6.81 -12.20 -6.55
CA TRP A 451 7.57 -12.39 -7.76
C TRP A 451 7.99 -13.87 -7.84
N PRO A 452 7.39 -14.68 -8.71
CA PRO A 452 7.74 -16.08 -8.79
C PRO A 452 9.20 -16.26 -9.19
N VAL A 453 9.83 -17.34 -8.70
CA VAL A 453 11.18 -17.72 -9.12
C VAL A 453 11.18 -19.15 -9.66
N ALA A 454 12.12 -19.46 -10.55
CA ALA A 454 12.20 -20.77 -11.18
C ALA A 454 13.62 -21.33 -11.16
N ALA A 455 13.74 -22.60 -10.85
CA ALA A 455 14.98 -23.38 -10.95
C ALA A 455 14.69 -24.87 -11.06
N ASN A 456 15.57 -25.62 -11.69
CA ASN A 456 15.54 -27.09 -11.74
C ASN A 456 14.18 -27.65 -12.23
N GLY A 457 13.55 -27.01 -13.24
CA GLY A 457 12.25 -27.40 -13.79
C GLY A 457 11.06 -27.10 -12.86
N LYS A 458 11.23 -26.27 -11.85
CA LYS A 458 10.20 -25.95 -10.85
C LYS A 458 9.94 -24.46 -10.74
N ILE A 459 8.72 -24.09 -10.36
CA ILE A 459 8.30 -22.72 -10.00
C ILE A 459 8.04 -22.69 -8.51
N PHE A 460 8.58 -21.66 -7.84
CA PHE A 460 8.40 -21.43 -6.41
C PHE A 460 7.63 -20.16 -6.18
N ILE A 461 6.58 -20.23 -5.37
CA ILE A 461 5.73 -19.11 -4.99
C ILE A 461 5.35 -19.18 -3.51
N THR A 462 4.98 -18.03 -2.98
CA THR A 462 4.36 -17.86 -1.67
C THR A 462 3.11 -17.00 -1.83
N ALA A 463 2.14 -17.15 -0.92
CA ALA A 463 0.89 -16.41 -0.99
C ALA A 463 0.38 -16.06 0.41
N PRO A 464 -0.65 -15.18 0.55
CA PRO A 464 -1.24 -14.82 1.84
C PRO A 464 -1.87 -16.00 2.60
N ASP A 465 -2.10 -17.13 1.94
CA ASP A 465 -2.53 -18.39 2.58
C ASP A 465 -1.45 -19.01 3.49
N ARG A 466 -0.25 -18.40 3.50
CA ARG A 466 0.91 -18.75 4.35
C ARG A 466 1.62 -20.05 3.97
N TYR A 467 1.43 -20.50 2.73
CA TYR A 467 2.13 -21.66 2.21
C TYR A 467 3.30 -21.25 1.33
N PHE A 468 4.37 -22.01 1.43
CA PHE A 468 5.41 -22.08 0.43
C PHE A 468 5.03 -23.22 -0.54
N THR A 469 4.93 -22.90 -1.81
CA THR A 469 4.44 -23.82 -2.85
C THR A 469 5.49 -24.00 -3.93
N CYS A 470 5.72 -25.24 -4.33
CA CYS A 470 6.54 -25.65 -5.46
C CYS A 470 5.65 -26.32 -6.49
N LEU A 471 5.69 -25.82 -7.72
CA LEU A 471 4.98 -26.37 -8.87
C LEU A 471 5.96 -26.91 -9.90
N ASP A 472 5.61 -27.95 -10.63
CA ASP A 472 6.31 -28.35 -11.83
C ASP A 472 6.15 -27.26 -12.91
N ALA A 473 7.25 -26.82 -13.50
CA ALA A 473 7.23 -25.70 -14.45
C ALA A 473 6.50 -26.06 -15.76
N GLU A 474 6.55 -27.31 -16.19
CA GLU A 474 5.95 -27.75 -17.46
C GLU A 474 4.45 -28.01 -17.33
N THR A 475 4.03 -28.65 -16.25
CA THR A 475 2.66 -29.16 -16.09
C THR A 475 1.80 -28.32 -15.15
N GLY A 476 2.40 -27.51 -14.25
CA GLY A 476 1.70 -26.81 -13.19
C GLY A 476 1.26 -27.72 -12.03
N GLU A 477 1.63 -28.99 -12.05
CA GLU A 477 1.34 -29.90 -10.95
C GLU A 477 2.06 -29.50 -9.68
N GLN A 478 1.39 -29.62 -8.53
CA GLN A 478 1.99 -29.31 -7.24
C GLN A 478 3.00 -30.39 -6.85
N VAL A 479 4.29 -30.03 -6.83
CA VAL A 479 5.37 -30.91 -6.37
C VAL A 479 5.32 -31.05 -4.87
N TRP A 480 5.28 -29.91 -4.15
CA TRP A 480 5.06 -29.87 -2.71
C TRP A 480 4.46 -28.53 -2.27
N ARG A 481 3.88 -28.52 -1.06
CA ARG A 481 3.31 -27.34 -0.44
C ARG A 481 3.40 -27.46 1.07
N THR A 482 4.07 -26.49 1.73
CA THR A 482 4.30 -26.53 3.18
C THR A 482 3.88 -25.23 3.86
N LYS A 483 3.40 -25.34 5.11
CA LYS A 483 3.00 -24.22 5.97
C LYS A 483 3.91 -24.10 7.20
N GLU A 484 4.99 -24.82 7.23
CA GLU A 484 5.89 -24.94 8.39
C GLU A 484 6.33 -23.57 8.91
N TYR A 485 6.74 -22.67 8.00
CA TYR A 485 7.31 -21.37 8.35
C TYR A 485 6.33 -20.20 8.26
N LYS A 486 5.07 -20.40 7.91
CA LYS A 486 4.06 -19.34 7.75
C LYS A 486 4.59 -18.15 6.93
N VAL A 487 5.12 -18.42 5.76
CA VAL A 487 5.58 -17.43 4.79
C VAL A 487 4.41 -16.62 4.23
N ARG A 488 4.72 -15.49 3.60
CA ARG A 488 3.73 -14.70 2.85
C ARG A 488 4.27 -14.41 1.44
N GLU A 489 4.02 -13.24 0.91
CA GLU A 489 4.25 -12.89 -0.50
C GLU A 489 5.74 -12.60 -0.82
N THR A 490 6.67 -13.40 -0.32
CA THR A 490 8.11 -13.20 -0.56
C THR A 490 8.81 -14.49 -0.96
N VAL A 491 9.53 -14.46 -2.07
CA VAL A 491 10.41 -15.55 -2.49
C VAL A 491 11.63 -14.98 -3.23
N GLY A 492 12.79 -15.53 -2.96
CA GLY A 492 14.05 -15.26 -3.65
C GLY A 492 14.70 -16.54 -4.10
N LEU A 493 15.66 -16.44 -5.00
CA LEU A 493 16.43 -17.58 -5.52
C LEU A 493 17.91 -17.28 -5.38
N SER A 494 18.70 -18.29 -5.01
CA SER A 494 20.15 -18.20 -5.02
C SER A 494 20.71 -18.05 -6.44
N GLU A 495 21.87 -17.41 -6.56
CA GLU A 495 22.53 -17.23 -7.88
C GLU A 495 22.86 -18.56 -8.56
N ASP A 496 23.10 -19.62 -7.81
CA ASP A 496 23.34 -20.98 -8.34
C ASP A 496 22.05 -21.76 -8.65
N GLY A 497 20.88 -21.20 -8.32
CA GLY A 497 19.58 -21.84 -8.54
C GLY A 497 19.26 -23.02 -7.62
N ASN A 498 20.04 -23.24 -6.56
CA ASN A 498 19.90 -24.42 -5.69
C ASN A 498 19.15 -24.16 -4.38
N THR A 499 18.91 -22.88 -4.04
CA THR A 499 18.26 -22.47 -2.79
C THR A 499 17.17 -21.45 -3.06
N VAL A 500 16.01 -21.62 -2.45
CA VAL A 500 14.94 -20.63 -2.43
C VAL A 500 14.80 -20.04 -1.04
N TYR A 501 14.63 -18.71 -0.97
CA TYR A 501 14.55 -17.96 0.27
C TYR A 501 13.15 -17.38 0.45
N SER A 502 12.68 -17.25 1.71
CA SER A 502 11.47 -16.50 2.02
C SER A 502 11.56 -15.85 3.39
N LYS A 503 10.91 -14.69 3.53
CA LYS A 503 10.62 -14.10 4.85
C LYS A 503 9.37 -14.74 5.43
N CYS A 504 9.42 -15.07 6.70
CA CYS A 504 8.30 -15.58 7.47
C CYS A 504 7.59 -14.42 8.19
N MET A 505 6.34 -14.61 8.58
CA MET A 505 5.55 -13.60 9.29
C MET A 505 6.13 -13.18 10.64
N TRP A 506 6.99 -14.02 11.24
CA TRP A 506 7.57 -13.77 12.56
C TRP A 506 9.08 -14.00 12.51
N ASP A 507 9.82 -12.92 12.39
CA ASP A 507 11.24 -12.79 12.68
C ASP A 507 12.19 -13.81 12.01
N THR A 508 11.73 -14.61 11.07
CA THR A 508 12.52 -15.70 10.48
C THR A 508 12.71 -15.51 8.98
N ILE A 509 13.93 -15.74 8.52
CA ILE A 509 14.24 -16.01 7.11
C ILE A 509 14.49 -17.51 6.98
N VAL A 510 13.87 -18.14 5.99
CA VAL A 510 14.04 -19.55 5.68
C VAL A 510 14.69 -19.72 4.31
N ALA A 511 15.59 -20.70 4.21
CA ALA A 511 16.18 -21.19 2.97
C ALA A 511 15.82 -22.66 2.78
N MET A 512 15.26 -22.98 1.62
CA MET A 512 14.86 -24.34 1.28
C MET A 512 15.60 -24.84 0.04
N ASP A 513 15.77 -26.14 -0.05
CA ASP A 513 16.43 -26.78 -1.19
C ASP A 513 15.55 -26.73 -2.44
N ALA A 514 16.04 -26.07 -3.50
CA ALA A 514 15.34 -25.97 -4.78
C ALA A 514 15.56 -27.18 -5.70
N THR A 515 16.47 -28.11 -5.35
CA THR A 515 16.83 -29.26 -6.21
C THR A 515 15.94 -30.48 -5.96
N THR A 516 15.36 -30.60 -4.76
CA THR A 516 14.58 -31.76 -4.33
C THR A 516 13.10 -31.68 -4.72
N HIS A 517 12.37 -32.80 -4.58
CA HIS A 517 10.91 -32.88 -4.71
C HIS A 517 10.21 -32.89 -3.35
N GLU A 518 10.96 -32.61 -2.29
CA GLU A 518 10.50 -32.52 -0.90
C GLU A 518 10.82 -31.12 -0.34
N PRO A 519 10.04 -30.56 0.58
CA PRO A 519 10.30 -29.25 1.18
C PRO A 519 11.40 -29.33 2.25
N ILE A 520 12.67 -29.47 1.81
CA ILE A 520 13.81 -29.62 2.71
C ILE A 520 14.36 -28.24 3.09
N THR A 521 14.38 -27.94 4.37
CA THR A 521 14.99 -26.74 4.93
C THR A 521 16.52 -26.89 4.99
N ARG A 522 17.25 -25.93 4.38
CA ARG A 522 18.72 -25.82 4.50
C ARG A 522 19.11 -25.08 5.76
N TRP A 523 18.45 -23.97 6.03
CA TRP A 523 18.58 -23.21 7.27
C TRP A 523 17.34 -22.33 7.52
N ALA A 524 17.12 -21.96 8.77
CA ALA A 524 16.13 -21.00 9.20
C ALA A 524 16.73 -20.15 10.32
N THR A 525 16.68 -18.81 10.19
CA THR A 525 17.35 -17.89 11.09
C THR A 525 16.37 -16.84 11.63
N HIS A 526 16.34 -16.69 12.96
CA HIS A 526 15.69 -15.55 13.60
C HIS A 526 16.53 -14.28 13.35
N ALA A 527 16.00 -13.37 12.57
CA ALA A 527 16.77 -12.23 12.03
C ALA A 527 16.55 -10.91 12.77
N GLY A 528 15.66 -10.84 13.77
CA GLY A 528 15.47 -9.70 14.66
C GLY A 528 14.66 -8.54 14.07
N PHE A 529 13.70 -8.81 13.15
CA PHE A 529 12.83 -7.79 12.55
C PHE A 529 11.38 -7.80 13.09
N GLY A 530 11.01 -8.81 13.88
CA GLY A 530 9.68 -8.93 14.47
C GLY A 530 8.60 -9.41 13.49
N TYR A 531 7.37 -8.93 13.67
CA TYR A 531 6.25 -9.25 12.78
C TYR A 531 6.44 -8.59 11.41
N GLU A 532 6.30 -9.39 10.35
CA GLU A 532 6.61 -9.00 8.97
C GLU A 532 5.56 -9.54 7.99
N HIS A 533 5.14 -8.71 7.04
CA HIS A 533 4.22 -9.10 5.97
C HIS A 533 4.45 -8.32 4.66
N ASN A 534 5.53 -7.52 4.62
CA ASN A 534 5.89 -6.75 3.43
C ASN A 534 6.28 -7.66 2.26
N PRO A 535 5.69 -7.50 1.05
CA PRO A 535 6.01 -8.29 -0.14
C PRO A 535 7.32 -7.87 -0.82
N ALA A 536 8.38 -7.63 -0.05
CA ALA A 536 9.73 -7.36 -0.58
C ALA A 536 10.55 -8.64 -0.63
N MET A 537 10.99 -9.01 -1.86
CA MET A 537 11.72 -10.26 -2.11
C MET A 537 13.12 -10.22 -1.51
N PRO A 538 13.57 -11.26 -0.80
CA PRO A 538 14.98 -11.41 -0.44
C PRO A 538 15.79 -11.75 -1.69
N LEU A 539 16.87 -11.01 -1.97
CA LEU A 539 17.68 -11.19 -3.18
C LEU A 539 19.14 -11.48 -2.82
N GLU A 540 19.69 -12.55 -3.38
CA GLU A 540 21.10 -12.89 -3.28
C GLU A 540 21.93 -12.17 -4.36
N LYS A 541 23.11 -11.69 -3.95
CA LYS A 541 24.16 -11.22 -4.85
C LYS A 541 25.54 -11.46 -4.24
N ASP A 542 26.43 -12.13 -5.00
CA ASP A 542 27.79 -12.47 -4.59
C ASP A 542 27.85 -13.06 -3.16
N GLY A 543 26.97 -14.01 -2.86
CA GLY A 543 26.89 -14.71 -1.56
C GLY A 543 26.27 -13.92 -0.41
N THR A 544 25.84 -12.67 -0.62
CA THR A 544 25.08 -11.88 0.36
C THR A 544 23.60 -11.91 0.03
N LEU A 545 22.76 -12.35 0.96
CA LEU A 545 21.32 -12.24 0.89
C LEU A 545 20.89 -10.88 1.47
N TRP A 546 20.33 -10.03 0.61
CA TRP A 546 19.82 -8.70 0.93
C TRP A 546 18.34 -8.78 1.29
N VAL A 547 17.97 -8.28 2.46
CA VAL A 547 16.61 -8.35 2.97
C VAL A 547 16.15 -6.97 3.41
N SER A 548 14.97 -6.58 2.99
CA SER A 548 14.28 -5.37 3.43
C SER A 548 13.00 -5.72 4.20
N THR A 549 12.61 -4.86 5.14
CA THR A 549 11.50 -5.08 6.05
C THR A 549 10.47 -3.95 5.99
N LYS A 550 9.32 -4.16 6.64
CA LYS A 550 8.23 -3.17 6.71
C LYS A 550 8.54 -1.95 7.59
N ASN A 551 9.54 -2.04 8.46
CA ASN A 551 9.88 -1.01 9.45
C ASN A 551 11.21 -0.31 9.16
N GLY A 552 11.65 -0.27 7.92
CA GLY A 552 12.86 0.43 7.50
C GLY A 552 14.17 -0.25 7.87
N LEU A 553 14.14 -1.47 8.39
CA LEU A 553 15.35 -2.25 8.73
C LEU A 553 15.82 -3.03 7.50
N LEU A 554 17.12 -2.92 7.23
CA LEU A 554 17.87 -3.69 6.24
C LEU A 554 18.69 -4.78 6.93
N LEU A 555 18.85 -5.91 6.26
CA LEU A 555 19.72 -6.99 6.69
C LEU A 555 20.60 -7.46 5.52
N GLY A 556 21.87 -7.71 5.82
CA GLY A 556 22.74 -8.54 5.00
C GLY A 556 23.01 -9.83 5.72
N MET A 557 22.78 -10.94 5.02
CA MET A 557 22.97 -12.28 5.57
C MET A 557 23.93 -13.06 4.67
N ASP A 558 24.70 -13.98 5.26
CA ASP A 558 25.42 -14.99 4.49
C ASP A 558 24.40 -15.93 3.86
N ALA A 559 24.35 -15.96 2.55
CA ALA A 559 23.33 -16.70 1.81
C ALA A 559 23.42 -18.22 2.02
N LYS A 560 24.63 -18.74 2.30
CA LYS A 560 24.88 -20.17 2.48
C LYS A 560 24.51 -20.68 3.88
N THR A 561 24.77 -19.86 4.90
CA THR A 561 24.62 -20.26 6.31
C THR A 561 23.43 -19.65 7.01
N GLY A 562 22.84 -18.58 6.43
CA GLY A 562 21.79 -17.80 7.06
C GLY A 562 22.28 -16.90 8.21
N THR A 563 23.60 -16.75 8.40
CA THR A 563 24.14 -15.87 9.44
C THR A 563 23.86 -14.41 9.13
N VAL A 564 23.29 -13.67 10.07
CA VAL A 564 23.13 -12.20 9.94
C VAL A 564 24.50 -11.55 10.06
N LEU A 565 24.96 -10.93 8.99
CA LEU A 565 26.26 -10.26 8.90
C LEU A 565 26.20 -8.84 9.45
N TRP A 566 25.10 -8.13 9.19
CA TRP A 566 24.86 -6.77 9.63
C TRP A 566 23.37 -6.42 9.58
N ARG A 567 23.00 -5.36 10.31
CA ARG A 567 21.72 -4.68 10.28
C ARG A 567 21.92 -3.18 10.07
N HIS A 568 20.97 -2.52 9.40
CA HIS A 568 21.01 -1.07 9.24
C HIS A 568 19.59 -0.52 9.06
N LYS A 569 19.23 0.51 9.81
CA LYS A 569 17.91 1.14 9.73
C LYS A 569 17.99 2.43 8.94
N ILE A 570 17.12 2.62 7.94
CA ILE A 570 17.13 3.80 7.06
C ILE A 570 15.85 4.64 7.13
N GLY A 571 14.81 4.17 7.78
CA GLY A 571 13.51 4.79 7.97
C GLY A 571 12.69 3.99 8.96
N ASN A 572 11.39 4.19 8.99
CA ASN A 572 10.47 3.36 9.77
C ASN A 572 9.34 2.76 8.93
N SER A 573 9.29 3.11 7.67
CA SER A 573 8.24 2.66 6.76
C SER A 573 8.73 1.54 5.85
N ILE A 574 7.81 0.98 5.08
CA ILE A 574 8.07 -0.15 4.20
C ILE A 574 9.19 0.12 3.22
N LEU A 575 10.09 -0.85 3.14
CA LEU A 575 11.12 -0.91 2.11
C LEU A 575 10.68 -1.86 1.00
N ASN A 576 10.89 -1.45 -0.25
CA ASN A 576 10.63 -2.30 -1.41
C ASN A 576 11.70 -3.39 -1.56
N THR A 577 11.50 -4.30 -2.53
CA THR A 577 12.51 -5.30 -2.90
C THR A 577 13.84 -4.61 -3.17
N PRO A 578 14.96 -5.06 -2.58
CA PRO A 578 16.27 -4.44 -2.78
C PRO A 578 16.74 -4.55 -4.24
N LEU A 579 17.60 -3.63 -4.67
CA LEU A 579 18.37 -3.74 -5.91
C LEU A 579 19.85 -3.95 -5.59
N PRO A 580 20.30 -5.20 -5.39
CA PRO A 580 21.70 -5.49 -5.17
C PRO A 580 22.54 -5.16 -6.41
N LEU A 581 23.62 -4.42 -6.23
CA LEU A 581 24.61 -4.11 -7.27
C LEU A 581 25.82 -5.05 -7.17
N SER A 582 26.11 -5.50 -5.95
CA SER A 582 27.14 -6.50 -5.60
C SER A 582 26.83 -7.10 -4.23
N GLY A 583 27.65 -8.02 -3.73
CA GLY A 583 27.57 -8.53 -2.35
C GLY A 583 27.84 -7.46 -1.28
N LYS A 584 28.28 -6.27 -1.68
CA LYS A 584 28.59 -5.15 -0.77
C LYS A 584 27.84 -3.86 -1.07
N GLU A 585 27.05 -3.79 -2.13
CA GLU A 585 26.40 -2.57 -2.56
C GLU A 585 24.96 -2.84 -2.98
N CYS A 586 24.04 -2.03 -2.46
CA CYS A 586 22.62 -2.18 -2.76
C CYS A 586 21.88 -0.84 -2.73
N ILE A 587 20.83 -0.73 -3.52
CA ILE A 587 19.91 0.40 -3.51
C ILE A 587 18.57 -0.07 -2.95
N PHE A 588 18.00 0.74 -2.06
CA PHE A 588 16.71 0.54 -1.44
C PHE A 588 15.80 1.72 -1.69
N THR A 589 14.52 1.47 -1.76
CA THR A 589 13.48 2.50 -1.86
C THR A 589 12.42 2.25 -0.79
N SER A 590 11.74 3.31 -0.34
CA SER A 590 10.74 3.23 0.72
C SER A 590 9.43 3.92 0.34
N SER A 591 8.34 3.56 1.02
CA SER A 591 7.06 4.25 0.95
C SER A 591 7.15 5.73 1.36
N GLU A 592 8.16 6.12 2.14
CA GLU A 592 8.50 7.52 2.46
C GLU A 592 9.06 8.31 1.25
N GLY A 593 9.06 7.74 0.05
CA GLY A 593 9.60 8.40 -1.14
C GLY A 593 11.13 8.48 -1.18
N THR A 594 11.84 7.70 -0.37
CA THR A 594 13.30 7.77 -0.29
C THR A 594 14.00 6.71 -1.13
N ILE A 595 15.16 7.08 -1.66
CA ILE A 595 16.09 6.19 -2.36
C ILE A 595 17.41 6.25 -1.62
N THR A 596 17.90 5.12 -1.16
CA THR A 596 19.12 5.02 -0.36
C THR A 596 20.10 4.03 -0.98
N TYR A 597 21.31 4.50 -1.30
CA TYR A 597 22.40 3.63 -1.74
C TYR A 597 23.30 3.31 -0.55
N ILE A 598 23.42 2.03 -0.24
CA ILE A 598 24.22 1.49 0.88
C ILE A 598 25.46 0.78 0.33
N ARG A 599 26.58 0.95 1.04
CA ARG A 599 27.83 0.20 0.83
C ARG A 599 28.31 -0.39 2.15
N VAL A 600 28.68 -1.66 2.11
CA VAL A 600 29.33 -2.39 3.21
C VAL A 600 30.86 -2.37 2.98
N LYS A 601 31.64 -1.84 3.92
CA LYS A 601 33.11 -1.75 3.84
C LYS A 601 33.79 -3.08 4.13
#